data_f509d3ace1991223b8bf3b4d84aac20e
#
_entry.id   f509d3ace1991223b8bf3b4d84aac20e
#
_cell.length_a   1.000
_cell.length_b   1.000
_cell.length_c   1.000
_cell.angle_alpha   90.00
_cell.angle_beta   90.00
_cell.angle_gamma   90.00
#
_symmetry.space_group_name_H-M   'P 1'
#
loop_
_entity.id
_entity.type
_entity.pdbx_description
1 polymer ?
#
loop_
_entity_poly.entity_id
_entity_poly.type
_entity_poly.pdbx_seq_one_letter_code
_entity_poly.pdbx_strand_id
1 'polypeptide(L)'
;SGIDSSFKDEILEINGDVKNKYKKSIKMLKGPFLNTEYLAFFMNSMKKEVQSPLIRKAINVGFDKHKMIRFLRNGIGKPANGGIIPIGLQGYKINENNRYDPEKAKEYVDEYKKITNEIPNLKLTTSPEYVVFCEFIQKELEKIGLNISIEVIPGSSLREAKANGKLDFFRASWVAD
;
A
#
# COMPACT_ATOMS: atom_id res chain seq x y z
N SER A 1 22.77 -9.40 0.11
CA SER A 1 21.82 -9.53 -1.00
C SER A 1 20.47 -9.94 -0.43
N GLY A 2 19.39 -9.34 -0.92
CA GLY A 2 18.03 -9.72 -0.55
C GLY A 2 17.57 -10.96 -1.33
N ILE A 3 16.52 -11.62 -0.84
CA ILE A 3 15.83 -12.68 -1.59
C ILE A 3 15.00 -12.00 -2.68
N ASP A 4 15.23 -12.40 -3.92
CA ASP A 4 14.40 -11.95 -5.04
C ASP A 4 12.94 -12.40 -4.83
N SER A 5 11.98 -11.55 -5.21
CA SER A 5 10.56 -11.83 -5.02
C SER A 5 10.07 -13.10 -5.73
N SER A 6 10.72 -13.49 -6.85
CA SER A 6 10.40 -14.70 -7.60
C SER A 6 10.74 -16.00 -6.84
N PHE A 7 11.72 -15.96 -5.92
CA PHE A 7 12.16 -17.12 -5.14
C PHE A 7 11.64 -17.12 -3.70
N LYS A 8 10.95 -16.07 -3.25
CA LYS A 8 10.52 -15.96 -1.86
C LYS A 8 9.65 -17.13 -1.40
N ASP A 9 8.69 -17.55 -2.23
CA ASP A 9 7.75 -18.62 -1.89
C ASP A 9 8.40 -20.01 -1.96
N GLU A 10 9.51 -20.15 -2.69
CA GLU A 10 10.30 -21.37 -2.68
C GLU A 10 11.14 -21.49 -1.40
N ILE A 11 11.75 -20.41 -0.95
CA ILE A 11 12.73 -20.38 0.15
C ILE A 11 12.08 -20.15 1.50
N LEU A 12 11.01 -19.35 1.56
CA LEU A 12 10.40 -18.90 2.81
C LEU A 12 9.06 -19.57 3.10
N GLU A 13 8.80 -19.77 4.39
CA GLU A 13 7.47 -20.02 4.92
C GLU A 13 6.64 -18.73 4.93
N ILE A 14 5.32 -18.85 5.12
CA ILE A 14 4.38 -17.71 5.17
C ILE A 14 4.65 -16.74 6.35
N ASN A 15 5.40 -17.17 7.34
CA ASN A 15 5.83 -16.37 8.49
C ASN A 15 7.21 -15.71 8.27
N GLY A 16 7.78 -15.85 7.08
CA GLY A 16 9.09 -15.31 6.71
C GLY A 16 10.29 -16.07 7.24
N ASP A 17 10.12 -17.27 7.78
CA ASP A 17 11.23 -18.12 8.17
C ASP A 17 11.73 -18.94 6.97
N VAL A 18 13.01 -19.30 6.97
CA VAL A 18 13.58 -20.20 5.95
C VAL A 18 12.98 -21.58 6.10
N LYS A 19 12.50 -22.19 5.01
CA LYS A 19 11.99 -23.55 4.98
C LYS A 19 13.04 -24.56 5.44
N ASN A 20 12.61 -25.60 6.14
CA ASN A 20 13.50 -26.59 6.77
C ASN A 20 14.51 -27.19 5.78
N LYS A 21 14.12 -27.43 4.52
CA LYS A 21 15.00 -27.98 3.49
C LYS A 21 16.21 -27.10 3.16
N TYR A 22 16.13 -25.80 3.45
CA TYR A 22 17.19 -24.83 3.15
C TYR A 22 17.95 -24.34 4.37
N LYS A 23 17.52 -24.64 5.60
CA LYS A 23 18.16 -24.14 6.85
C LYS A 23 19.63 -24.52 6.99
N LYS A 24 20.06 -25.62 6.36
CA LYS A 24 21.48 -26.04 6.39
C LYS A 24 22.36 -25.22 5.43
N SER A 25 21.77 -24.67 4.36
CA SER A 25 22.51 -23.98 3.29
C SER A 25 22.29 -22.47 3.33
N ILE A 26 21.21 -21.98 3.96
CA ILE A 26 20.85 -20.56 3.98
C ILE A 26 20.77 -20.07 5.42
N LYS A 27 21.60 -19.06 5.75
CA LYS A 27 21.49 -18.29 6.98
C LYS A 27 20.78 -16.99 6.66
N MET A 28 19.60 -16.79 7.23
CA MET A 28 18.82 -15.58 7.07
C MET A 28 19.09 -14.58 8.20
N LEU A 29 19.40 -13.34 7.83
CA LEU A 29 19.46 -12.22 8.76
C LEU A 29 18.22 -11.35 8.53
N LYS A 30 17.49 -11.05 9.59
CA LYS A 30 16.34 -10.12 9.58
C LYS A 30 16.76 -8.86 10.34
N GLY A 31 16.49 -7.70 9.78
CA GLY A 31 16.75 -6.42 10.42
C GLY A 31 15.74 -5.37 9.99
N PRO A 32 15.59 -4.28 10.76
CA PRO A 32 14.75 -3.17 10.35
C PRO A 32 15.31 -2.53 9.09
N PHE A 33 14.45 -2.31 8.12
CA PHE A 33 14.72 -1.46 6.97
C PHE A 33 13.81 -0.25 7.11
N LEU A 34 14.39 0.92 7.35
CA LEU A 34 13.67 2.15 7.68
C LEU A 34 12.97 2.73 6.43
N ASN A 35 12.06 1.95 5.89
CA ASN A 35 11.27 2.27 4.71
C ASN A 35 9.79 2.19 5.02
N THR A 36 9.03 3.19 4.58
CA THR A 36 7.57 3.16 4.57
C THR A 36 7.07 3.17 3.13
N GLU A 37 6.30 2.17 2.75
CA GLU A 37 5.55 2.14 1.51
C GLU A 37 4.17 2.73 1.72
N TYR A 38 3.73 3.60 0.81
CA TYR A 38 2.49 4.36 0.97
C TYR A 38 1.77 4.60 -0.36
N LEU A 39 0.51 4.95 -0.25
CA LEU A 39 -0.29 5.50 -1.33
C LEU A 39 -0.35 7.03 -1.16
N ALA A 40 -0.11 7.76 -2.23
CA ALA A 40 -0.09 9.21 -2.23
C ALA A 40 -1.14 9.80 -3.16
N PHE A 41 -1.65 10.97 -2.78
CA PHE A 41 -2.60 11.76 -3.53
C PHE A 41 -1.99 13.11 -3.89
N PHE A 42 -2.20 13.55 -5.14
CA PHE A 42 -1.82 14.88 -5.56
C PHE A 42 -2.88 15.89 -5.09
N MET A 43 -2.54 16.65 -4.06
CA MET A 43 -3.51 17.52 -3.38
C MET A 43 -4.00 18.70 -4.23
N ASN A 44 -3.34 19.02 -5.36
CA ASN A 44 -3.78 20.02 -6.32
C ASN A 44 -4.53 19.41 -7.52
N SER A 45 -4.92 18.13 -7.45
CA SER A 45 -5.73 17.48 -8.47
C SER A 45 -7.09 18.18 -8.61
N MET A 46 -7.62 18.24 -9.83
CA MET A 46 -8.98 18.75 -10.09
C MET A 46 -10.06 17.69 -9.88
N LYS A 47 -9.70 16.45 -9.58
CA LYS A 47 -10.64 15.35 -9.39
C LYS A 47 -11.23 15.38 -7.98
N LYS A 48 -12.56 15.43 -7.89
CA LYS A 48 -13.32 15.52 -6.63
C LYS A 48 -12.99 14.36 -5.68
N GLU A 49 -12.90 13.13 -6.20
CA GLU A 49 -12.58 11.92 -5.44
C GLU A 49 -11.17 11.95 -4.84
N VAL A 50 -10.18 12.54 -5.54
CA VAL A 50 -8.82 12.74 -5.05
C VAL A 50 -8.78 13.80 -3.95
N GLN A 51 -9.54 14.88 -4.12
CA GLN A 51 -9.66 15.98 -3.16
C GLN A 51 -10.46 15.58 -1.91
N SER A 52 -11.33 14.58 -2.01
CA SER A 52 -12.22 14.20 -0.92
C SER A 52 -11.48 13.59 0.27
N PRO A 53 -11.57 14.17 1.48
CA PRO A 53 -11.07 13.53 2.69
C PRO A 53 -11.75 12.19 3.00
N LEU A 54 -13.02 12.03 2.62
CA LEU A 54 -13.78 10.79 2.82
C LEU A 54 -13.15 9.65 2.03
N ILE A 55 -12.84 9.86 0.76
CA ILE A 55 -12.21 8.83 -0.09
C ILE A 55 -10.81 8.47 0.42
N ARG A 56 -10.00 9.45 0.83
CA ARG A 56 -8.67 9.17 1.39
C ARG A 56 -8.74 8.39 2.71
N LYS A 57 -9.72 8.72 3.58
CA LYS A 57 -9.98 7.95 4.81
C LYS A 57 -10.45 6.54 4.50
N ALA A 58 -11.38 6.38 3.55
CA ALA A 58 -11.87 5.07 3.11
C ALA A 58 -10.71 4.18 2.62
N ILE A 59 -9.82 4.69 1.77
CA ILE A 59 -8.66 3.96 1.30
C ILE A 59 -7.71 3.58 2.44
N ASN A 60 -7.47 4.50 3.39
CA ASN A 60 -6.55 4.25 4.49
C ASN A 60 -6.96 3.06 5.37
N VAL A 61 -8.24 2.87 5.61
CA VAL A 61 -8.76 1.80 6.49
C VAL A 61 -9.43 0.65 5.72
N GLY A 62 -9.63 0.78 4.41
CA GLY A 62 -10.45 -0.12 3.59
C GLY A 62 -9.77 -1.40 3.11
N PHE A 63 -8.46 -1.57 3.29
CA PHE A 63 -7.75 -2.81 2.93
C PHE A 63 -6.92 -3.37 4.08
N ASP A 64 -6.90 -4.71 4.17
CA ASP A 64 -6.17 -5.41 5.23
C ASP A 64 -4.67 -5.47 4.94
N LYS A 65 -3.93 -4.55 5.55
CA LYS A 65 -2.47 -4.43 5.45
C LYS A 65 -1.75 -5.67 6.04
N HIS A 66 -2.29 -6.29 7.10
CA HIS A 66 -1.73 -7.51 7.68
C HIS A 66 -1.84 -8.69 6.72
N LYS A 67 -3.03 -8.88 6.14
CA LYS A 67 -3.29 -9.90 5.14
C LYS A 67 -2.40 -9.71 3.90
N MET A 68 -2.28 -8.48 3.40
CA MET A 68 -1.40 -8.14 2.28
C MET A 68 0.05 -8.53 2.56
N ILE A 69 0.61 -8.13 3.71
CA ILE A 69 1.99 -8.45 4.10
C ILE A 69 2.17 -9.96 4.27
N ARG A 70 1.21 -10.64 4.89
CA ARG A 70 1.27 -12.08 5.11
C ARG A 70 1.36 -12.85 3.79
N PHE A 71 0.52 -12.53 2.81
CA PHE A 71 0.43 -13.28 1.56
C PHE A 71 1.41 -12.82 0.49
N LEU A 72 1.67 -11.51 0.39
CA LEU A 72 2.53 -10.99 -0.67
C LEU A 72 3.98 -10.79 -0.25
N ARG A 73 4.29 -10.81 1.05
CA ARG A 73 5.64 -10.64 1.60
C ARG A 73 6.05 -11.73 2.61
N ASN A 74 5.33 -12.84 2.67
CA ASN A 74 5.61 -13.92 3.62
C ASN A 74 5.76 -13.40 5.06
N GLY A 75 4.92 -12.46 5.47
CA GLY A 75 4.97 -11.85 6.81
C GLY A 75 6.17 -10.92 7.06
N ILE A 76 7.00 -10.65 6.05
CA ILE A 76 8.14 -9.72 6.19
C ILE A 76 7.65 -8.28 6.06
N GLY A 77 7.76 -7.53 7.15
CA GLY A 77 7.28 -6.16 7.29
C GLY A 77 6.18 -6.03 8.33
N LYS A 78 5.74 -4.81 8.56
CA LYS A 78 4.65 -4.47 9.49
C LYS A 78 3.74 -3.42 8.86
N PRO A 79 2.44 -3.41 9.19
CA PRO A 79 1.53 -2.35 8.76
C PRO A 79 1.99 -0.97 9.24
N ALA A 80 2.00 0.02 8.34
CA ALA A 80 2.38 1.39 8.66
C ALA A 80 1.21 2.16 9.29
N ASN A 81 0.74 1.71 10.46
CA ASN A 81 -0.38 2.35 11.17
C ASN A 81 0.02 3.69 11.83
N GLY A 82 1.30 4.01 11.90
CA GLY A 82 1.82 5.28 12.44
C GLY A 82 1.99 6.40 11.41
N GLY A 83 1.62 6.16 10.16
CA GLY A 83 1.84 7.12 9.07
C GLY A 83 3.16 6.90 8.33
N ILE A 84 3.79 7.97 7.83
CA ILE A 84 4.97 7.87 6.96
C ILE A 84 6.27 7.57 7.72
N ILE A 85 6.34 7.92 9.01
CA ILE A 85 7.56 7.68 9.81
C ILE A 85 7.74 6.17 10.03
N PRO A 86 8.86 5.56 9.59
CA PRO A 86 9.10 4.14 9.79
C PRO A 86 9.20 3.74 11.26
N ILE A 87 8.79 2.50 11.55
CA ILE A 87 8.99 1.90 12.87
C ILE A 87 10.48 1.86 13.18
N GLY A 88 10.86 2.39 14.36
CA GLY A 88 12.26 2.46 14.81
C GLY A 88 12.88 3.86 14.71
N LEU A 89 12.22 4.80 14.06
CA LEU A 89 12.63 6.20 14.08
C LEU A 89 11.97 7.00 15.21
N GLN A 90 12.68 8.02 15.67
CA GLN A 90 12.14 8.99 16.62
C GLN A 90 10.91 9.68 15.99
N GLY A 91 9.85 9.83 16.76
CA GLY A 91 8.59 10.42 16.28
C GLY A 91 7.60 9.39 15.73
N TYR A 92 7.95 8.10 15.60
CA TYR A 92 6.99 7.06 15.28
C TYR A 92 5.93 6.96 16.38
N LYS A 93 4.66 7.05 16.00
CA LYS A 93 3.51 6.87 16.89
C LYS A 93 2.44 6.07 16.18
N ILE A 94 1.88 5.07 16.85
CA ILE A 94 0.74 4.32 16.32
C ILE A 94 -0.50 5.23 16.34
N ASN A 95 -1.23 5.23 15.24
CA ASN A 95 -2.55 5.84 15.16
C ASN A 95 -3.59 4.73 14.96
N GLU A 96 -4.37 4.46 15.98
CA GLU A 96 -5.39 3.42 15.98
C GLU A 96 -6.46 3.64 14.89
N ASN A 97 -6.72 4.89 14.49
CA ASN A 97 -7.64 5.22 13.41
C ASN A 97 -7.14 4.77 12.02
N ASN A 98 -5.89 4.32 11.89
CA ASN A 98 -5.33 3.79 10.65
C ASN A 98 -5.42 2.25 10.55
N ARG A 99 -6.07 1.58 11.50
CA ARG A 99 -6.32 0.15 11.44
C ARG A 99 -7.34 -0.19 10.37
N TYR A 100 -7.26 -1.42 9.88
CA TYR A 100 -8.22 -1.97 8.92
C TYR A 100 -9.63 -2.01 9.54
N ASP A 101 -10.57 -1.35 8.88
CA ASP A 101 -11.97 -1.26 9.26
C ASP A 101 -12.83 -1.09 7.98
N PRO A 102 -13.21 -2.19 7.33
CA PRO A 102 -13.93 -2.13 6.06
C PRO A 102 -15.36 -1.58 6.20
N GLU A 103 -15.99 -1.70 7.38
CA GLU A 103 -17.32 -1.16 7.62
C GLU A 103 -17.26 0.37 7.65
N LYS A 104 -16.34 0.92 8.42
CA LYS A 104 -16.09 2.36 8.46
C LYS A 104 -15.61 2.91 7.11
N ALA A 105 -14.80 2.14 6.38
CA ALA A 105 -14.39 2.52 5.03
C ALA A 105 -15.60 2.64 4.10
N LYS A 106 -16.54 1.69 4.18
CA LYS A 106 -17.78 1.71 3.40
C LYS A 106 -18.66 2.89 3.77
N GLU A 107 -18.79 3.23 5.07
CA GLU A 107 -19.52 4.42 5.52
C GLU A 107 -18.99 5.70 4.87
N TYR A 108 -17.66 5.89 4.81
CA TYR A 108 -17.04 7.03 4.13
C TYR A 108 -17.35 7.09 2.63
N VAL A 109 -17.35 5.94 1.95
CA VAL A 109 -17.70 5.87 0.52
C VAL A 109 -19.17 6.19 0.29
N ASP A 110 -20.05 5.66 1.13
CA ASP A 110 -21.50 5.90 1.04
C ASP A 110 -21.84 7.38 1.34
N GLU A 111 -21.14 8.01 2.29
CA GLU A 111 -21.26 9.44 2.55
C GLU A 111 -20.80 10.28 1.35
N TYR A 112 -19.66 9.93 0.73
CA TYR A 112 -19.20 10.58 -0.50
C TYR A 112 -20.25 10.50 -1.61
N LYS A 113 -20.82 9.31 -1.84
CA LYS A 113 -21.86 9.09 -2.86
C LYS A 113 -23.12 9.93 -2.58
N LYS A 114 -23.53 10.05 -1.32
CA LYS A 114 -24.68 10.90 -0.93
C LYS A 114 -24.45 12.37 -1.21
N ILE A 115 -23.23 12.87 -0.98
CA ILE A 115 -22.88 14.29 -1.18
C ILE A 115 -22.75 14.64 -2.67
N THR A 116 -22.10 13.74 -3.44
CA THR A 116 -21.72 14.03 -4.83
C THR A 116 -22.68 13.47 -5.87
N ASN A 117 -23.49 12.48 -5.48
CA ASN A 117 -24.28 11.62 -6.37
C ASN A 117 -23.43 10.91 -7.44
N GLU A 118 -22.15 10.66 -7.14
CA GLU A 118 -21.17 10.05 -8.05
C GLU A 118 -20.55 8.80 -7.41
N ILE A 119 -20.20 7.81 -8.23
CA ILE A 119 -19.38 6.66 -7.80
C ILE A 119 -17.91 7.08 -7.90
N PRO A 120 -17.13 7.00 -6.81
CA PRO A 120 -15.71 7.38 -6.86
C PRO A 120 -14.93 6.46 -7.78
N ASN A 121 -14.21 7.05 -8.74
CA ASN A 121 -13.43 6.34 -9.74
C ASN A 121 -11.99 6.86 -9.75
N LEU A 122 -11.04 6.04 -9.31
CA LEU A 122 -9.65 6.40 -9.12
C LEU A 122 -8.74 5.58 -10.04
N LYS A 123 -7.65 6.20 -10.49
CA LYS A 123 -6.58 5.51 -11.22
C LYS A 123 -5.33 5.46 -10.33
N LEU A 124 -4.95 4.24 -9.90
CA LEU A 124 -3.75 3.99 -9.12
C LEU A 124 -2.57 3.70 -10.04
N THR A 125 -1.61 4.62 -10.09
CA THR A 125 -0.42 4.46 -10.92
C THR A 125 0.71 3.82 -10.12
N THR A 126 1.35 2.81 -10.70
CA THR A 126 2.44 2.04 -10.08
C THR A 126 3.50 1.60 -11.09
N SER A 127 4.61 1.02 -10.62
CA SER A 127 5.60 0.35 -11.45
C SER A 127 5.41 -1.17 -11.45
N PRO A 128 5.98 -1.90 -12.45
CA PRO A 128 5.74 -3.35 -12.61
C PRO A 128 5.99 -4.18 -11.36
N GLU A 129 6.99 -3.83 -10.55
CA GLU A 129 7.39 -4.58 -9.35
C GLU A 129 6.32 -4.58 -8.25
N TYR A 130 5.34 -3.67 -8.32
CA TYR A 130 4.33 -3.49 -7.29
C TYR A 130 2.90 -3.76 -7.76
N VAL A 131 2.72 -4.25 -8.98
CA VAL A 131 1.39 -4.53 -9.56
C VAL A 131 0.57 -5.44 -8.66
N VAL A 132 1.14 -6.54 -8.17
CA VAL A 132 0.44 -7.51 -7.33
C VAL A 132 -0.08 -6.89 -6.03
N PHE A 133 0.66 -5.93 -5.45
CA PHE A 133 0.20 -5.19 -4.27
C PHE A 133 -0.96 -4.26 -4.60
N CYS A 134 -0.88 -3.57 -5.75
CA CYS A 134 -1.94 -2.67 -6.19
C CYS A 134 -3.22 -3.44 -6.56
N GLU A 135 -3.11 -4.63 -7.17
CA GLU A 135 -4.24 -5.53 -7.44
C GLU A 135 -4.92 -6.03 -6.16
N PHE A 136 -4.12 -6.36 -5.13
CA PHE A 136 -4.68 -6.72 -3.83
C PHE A 136 -5.48 -5.55 -3.25
N ILE A 137 -4.89 -4.33 -3.25
CA ILE A 137 -5.53 -3.12 -2.74
C ILE A 137 -6.81 -2.82 -3.54
N GLN A 138 -6.77 -2.88 -4.87
CA GLN A 138 -7.92 -2.70 -5.76
C GLN A 138 -9.07 -3.63 -5.36
N LYS A 139 -8.81 -4.95 -5.27
CA LYS A 139 -9.82 -5.96 -4.92
C LYS A 139 -10.44 -5.74 -3.54
N GLU A 140 -9.65 -5.31 -2.55
CA GLU A 140 -10.20 -5.02 -1.22
C GLU A 140 -11.04 -3.73 -1.22
N LEU A 141 -10.62 -2.70 -1.96
CA LEU A 141 -11.34 -1.43 -2.04
C LEU A 141 -12.60 -1.49 -2.92
N GLU A 142 -12.63 -2.36 -3.92
CA GLU A 142 -13.84 -2.64 -4.72
C GLU A 142 -14.99 -3.18 -3.84
N LYS A 143 -14.69 -3.98 -2.81
CA LYS A 143 -15.68 -4.52 -1.88
C LYS A 143 -16.42 -3.44 -1.09
N ILE A 144 -15.79 -2.31 -0.88
CA ILE A 144 -16.38 -1.16 -0.18
C ILE A 144 -16.99 -0.12 -1.13
N GLY A 145 -17.01 -0.41 -2.43
CA GLY A 145 -17.68 0.41 -3.45
C GLY A 145 -16.82 1.50 -4.07
N LEU A 146 -15.49 1.40 -3.97
CA LEU A 146 -14.55 2.21 -4.74
C LEU A 146 -14.25 1.52 -6.08
N ASN A 147 -14.30 2.28 -7.18
CA ASN A 147 -13.84 1.80 -8.47
C ASN A 147 -12.39 2.25 -8.70
N ILE A 148 -11.48 1.29 -8.83
CA ILE A 148 -10.04 1.57 -8.99
C ILE A 148 -9.52 0.88 -10.23
N SER A 149 -8.94 1.64 -11.16
CA SER A 149 -8.14 1.12 -12.26
C SER A 149 -6.65 1.20 -11.93
N ILE A 150 -5.86 0.24 -12.43
CA ILE A 150 -4.41 0.22 -12.23
C ILE A 150 -3.73 0.65 -13.54
N GLU A 151 -2.83 1.62 -13.44
CA GLU A 151 -1.94 2.04 -14.52
C GLU A 151 -0.51 1.65 -14.18
N VAL A 152 0.13 0.89 -15.07
CA VAL A 152 1.50 0.42 -14.87
C VAL A 152 2.42 1.17 -15.81
N ILE A 153 3.40 1.88 -15.26
CA ILE A 153 4.41 2.61 -16.04
C ILE A 153 5.83 2.28 -15.53
N PRO A 154 6.86 2.39 -16.38
CA PRO A 154 8.25 2.16 -15.96
C PRO A 154 8.63 3.02 -14.75
N GLY A 155 9.47 2.50 -13.85
CA GLY A 155 9.86 3.19 -12.61
C GLY A 155 10.54 4.54 -12.85
N SER A 156 11.28 4.73 -13.96
CA SER A 156 11.83 6.03 -14.35
C SER A 156 10.73 7.04 -14.69
N SER A 157 9.77 6.63 -15.51
CA SER A 157 8.61 7.46 -15.89
C SER A 157 7.73 7.78 -14.68
N LEU A 158 7.56 6.83 -13.75
CA LEU A 158 6.83 7.05 -12.51
C LEU A 158 7.50 8.13 -11.64
N ARG A 159 8.83 8.11 -11.54
CA ARG A 159 9.59 9.15 -10.79
C ARG A 159 9.43 10.52 -11.43
N GLU A 160 9.58 10.62 -12.75
CA GLU A 160 9.41 11.87 -13.49
C GLU A 160 7.97 12.40 -13.37
N ALA A 161 6.97 11.57 -13.57
CA ALA A 161 5.56 11.96 -13.48
C ALA A 161 5.18 12.45 -12.06
N LYS A 162 5.73 11.82 -11.01
CA LYS A 162 5.59 12.30 -9.61
C LYS A 162 6.20 13.68 -9.42
N ALA A 163 7.44 13.87 -9.86
CA ALA A 163 8.16 15.15 -9.71
C ALA A 163 7.44 16.30 -10.43
N ASN A 164 6.79 16.00 -11.56
CA ASN A 164 6.07 16.99 -12.37
C ASN A 164 4.57 17.14 -12.00
N GLY A 165 4.10 16.48 -10.91
CA GLY A 165 2.70 16.57 -10.48
C GLY A 165 1.68 16.03 -11.48
N LYS A 166 2.08 15.04 -12.32
CA LYS A 166 1.23 14.47 -13.38
C LYS A 166 0.40 13.27 -12.93
N LEU A 167 0.49 12.85 -11.65
CA LEU A 167 -0.22 11.71 -11.10
C LEU A 167 -1.17 12.15 -10.00
N ASP A 168 -2.42 11.72 -10.08
CA ASP A 168 -3.44 12.05 -9.07
C ASP A 168 -3.37 11.12 -7.84
N PHE A 169 -3.19 9.81 -8.08
CA PHE A 169 -3.13 8.78 -7.04
C PHE A 169 -2.11 7.71 -7.43
N PHE A 170 -1.13 7.45 -6.58
CA PHE A 170 -0.01 6.59 -6.93
C PHE A 170 0.63 5.91 -5.72
N ARG A 171 1.31 4.79 -5.99
CA ARG A 171 2.15 4.10 -5.01
C ARG A 171 3.52 4.78 -4.94
N ALA A 172 4.04 4.94 -3.73
CA ALA A 172 5.37 5.44 -3.48
C ALA A 172 6.03 4.75 -2.27
N SER A 173 7.30 5.04 -2.04
CA SER A 173 8.03 4.63 -0.85
C SER A 173 8.96 5.76 -0.41
N TRP A 174 9.22 5.83 0.89
CA TRP A 174 10.21 6.71 1.48
C TRP A 174 11.14 5.89 2.37
N VAL A 175 12.42 6.00 2.09
CA VAL A 175 13.49 5.43 2.92
C VAL A 175 14.05 6.57 3.75
N ALA A 176 14.14 6.36 5.06
CA ALA A 176 14.73 7.34 5.94
C ALA A 176 16.24 7.44 5.69
N ASP A 177 16.73 8.65 5.53
CA ASP A 177 18.10 9.10 5.33
C ASP A 177 18.68 9.75 6.58
#